data_447c3ddd9cb169d05d35cdd7feb5c16c
#
_entry.id   447c3ddd9cb169d05d35cdd7feb5c16c
#
_cell.length_a   1.000
_cell.length_b   1.000
_cell.length_c   1.000
_cell.angle_alpha   90.00
_cell.angle_beta   90.00
_cell.angle_gamma   90.00
#
_symmetry.space_group_name_H-M   'P 1'
#
loop_
_entity.id
_entity.type
_entity.pdbx_description
1 polymer ?
#
loop_
_entity_poly.entity_id
_entity_poly.type
_entity_poly.pdbx_seq_one_letter_code
_entity_poly.pdbx_strand_id
1 'polypeptide(L)'
;MTLTTWQTEETSPVANSDAEQNIVPVMRAERLGKQYGLVTVLADVTLDILPGEIHAIIGENGAGKSTLMRLLSGYTEPTQGRMFVEGAPVAFAKPNEAQQAGVALVHQEILLADGLTVTENMFLGRELGRRGFAADREMRRRAAQTLADIGCAASPGALVRDLSLADKQLVQIARALLEDHKIVIFDEPTAVLTGGEVERLLDIVFELKARGIAVLYISHRLDEVQRIADKVTVLRDGKLIGTYPGRTLRQQDMARLMVGRELAALYPDKPAQSCASPLFSVRDAHVPGRVHGVSFAVAKGEILGFAGMIGAGRTEMFEAVLGLRPGSARVELDGRPIVIRSPRQAMEAGVGYLTEDRKGKGLLLQERLAPNLSLSALSRLTPGLFLRRWREAETLRDAIRQYDIRLRSLKAKAGELSGGNQQKLLLAKVLLTEPKVVVIDEPTRGIDIANKAQLYQFIRSLAAQGKGCIVLSSEMQELIGLCDRILVMRKGRIAGELRGDEITESRIALLATGDAEAFHAAEEASP
;
A
#
# COMPACT_ATOMS: atom_id res chain seq x y z
N MET A 1 -45.33 -16.10 -5.50
CA MET A 1 -43.87 -16.19 -5.67
C MET A 1 -43.49 -15.15 -6.71
N THR A 2 -43.21 -13.95 -6.25
CA THR A 2 -42.90 -12.78 -7.08
C THR A 2 -41.41 -12.49 -6.88
N LEU A 3 -40.65 -12.70 -7.94
CA LEU A 3 -39.25 -12.32 -8.04
C LEU A 3 -39.18 -10.78 -8.10
N THR A 4 -38.70 -10.15 -7.05
CA THR A 4 -38.43 -8.73 -7.00
C THR A 4 -37.11 -8.49 -7.74
N THR A 5 -37.21 -7.98 -8.95
CA THR A 5 -36.05 -7.48 -9.72
C THR A 5 -35.50 -6.24 -9.02
N TRP A 6 -34.31 -6.36 -8.45
CA TRP A 6 -33.51 -5.22 -8.01
C TRP A 6 -33.00 -4.49 -9.25
N GLN A 7 -33.54 -3.30 -9.51
CA GLN A 7 -32.97 -2.38 -10.49
C GLN A 7 -31.67 -1.86 -9.88
N THR A 8 -30.54 -2.28 -10.45
CA THR A 8 -29.22 -1.67 -10.25
C THR A 8 -29.27 -0.29 -10.88
N GLU A 9 -29.19 0.78 -10.08
CA GLU A 9 -28.82 2.10 -10.60
C GLU A 9 -27.41 1.98 -11.21
N GLU A 10 -27.35 1.88 -12.53
CA GLU A 10 -26.11 1.95 -13.29
C GLU A 10 -25.50 3.35 -13.08
N THR A 11 -24.36 3.42 -12.41
CA THR A 11 -23.50 4.62 -12.41
C THR A 11 -22.99 4.83 -13.84
N SER A 12 -23.69 5.66 -14.59
CA SER A 12 -23.32 5.99 -15.97
C SER A 12 -22.07 6.87 -15.97
N PRO A 13 -21.13 6.68 -16.91
CA PRO A 13 -19.99 7.58 -17.08
C PRO A 13 -20.50 8.99 -17.41
N VAL A 14 -19.84 10.02 -16.89
CA VAL A 14 -20.21 11.42 -17.16
C VAL A 14 -19.99 11.70 -18.63
N ALA A 15 -21.07 11.90 -19.37
CA ALA A 15 -21.01 12.73 -20.57
C ALA A 15 -20.75 14.17 -20.08
N ASN A 16 -19.74 14.86 -20.63
CA ASN A 16 -19.42 16.26 -20.27
C ASN A 16 -20.72 17.08 -20.27
N SER A 17 -21.07 17.66 -19.12
CA SER A 17 -22.27 18.50 -19.02
C SER A 17 -22.06 19.76 -19.88
N ASP A 18 -23.13 20.30 -20.46
CA ASP A 18 -23.07 21.49 -21.35
C ASP A 18 -22.39 22.72 -20.69
N ALA A 19 -22.34 22.78 -19.35
CA ALA A 19 -21.66 23.83 -18.60
C ALA A 19 -20.11 23.66 -18.57
N GLU A 20 -19.59 22.44 -18.73
CA GLU A 20 -18.14 22.16 -18.79
C GLU A 20 -17.55 22.36 -20.19
N GLN A 21 -18.39 22.43 -21.24
CA GLN A 21 -17.93 22.56 -22.64
C GLN A 21 -17.23 23.89 -22.94
N ASN A 22 -17.33 24.90 -22.06
CA ASN A 22 -16.71 26.21 -22.24
C ASN A 22 -15.42 26.45 -21.46
N ILE A 23 -14.98 25.51 -20.61
CA ILE A 23 -13.75 25.63 -19.81
C ILE A 23 -12.61 24.97 -20.59
N VAL A 24 -11.56 25.75 -20.93
CA VAL A 24 -10.35 25.19 -21.55
C VAL A 24 -9.61 24.32 -20.52
N PRO A 25 -9.39 23.04 -20.80
CA PRO A 25 -8.61 22.19 -19.91
C PRO A 25 -7.19 22.70 -19.71
N VAL A 26 -6.68 22.65 -18.49
CA VAL A 26 -5.25 22.93 -18.21
C VAL A 26 -4.37 21.93 -18.95
N MET A 27 -4.80 20.67 -18.98
CA MET A 27 -4.14 19.63 -19.76
C MET A 27 -5.19 18.72 -20.42
N ARG A 28 -4.97 18.45 -21.70
CA ARG A 28 -5.75 17.49 -22.47
C ARG A 28 -4.83 16.44 -23.06
N ALA A 29 -5.17 15.19 -22.88
CA ALA A 29 -4.59 14.06 -23.57
C ALA A 29 -5.59 13.55 -24.60
N GLU A 30 -5.20 13.39 -25.85
CA GLU A 30 -6.04 12.86 -26.92
C GLU A 30 -5.44 11.58 -27.46
N ARG A 31 -6.15 10.45 -27.25
CA ARG A 31 -5.82 9.13 -27.77
C ARG A 31 -4.37 8.70 -27.46
N LEU A 32 -3.89 9.05 -26.25
CA LEU A 32 -2.54 8.72 -25.85
C LEU A 32 -2.33 7.20 -25.76
N GLY A 33 -1.23 6.76 -26.36
CA GLY A 33 -0.79 5.37 -26.26
C GLY A 33 0.71 5.25 -26.08
N LYS A 34 1.13 4.18 -25.38
CA LYS A 34 2.53 3.83 -25.18
C LYS A 34 2.78 2.36 -25.39
N GLN A 35 3.77 2.07 -26.23
CA GLN A 35 4.23 0.73 -26.49
C GLN A 35 5.73 0.61 -26.16
N TYR A 36 6.13 -0.45 -25.49
CA TYR A 36 7.53 -0.84 -25.25
C TYR A 36 7.83 -2.15 -25.97
N GLY A 37 8.58 -2.08 -27.06
CA GLY A 37 8.78 -3.23 -27.93
C GLY A 37 7.45 -3.74 -28.50
N LEU A 38 7.09 -4.99 -28.20
CA LEU A 38 5.82 -5.61 -28.63
C LEU A 38 4.68 -5.47 -27.58
N VAL A 39 4.95 -4.84 -26.44
CA VAL A 39 3.97 -4.74 -25.35
C VAL A 39 3.33 -3.36 -25.35
N THR A 40 2.03 -3.30 -25.61
CA THR A 40 1.23 -2.08 -25.42
C THR A 40 0.87 -1.94 -23.95
N VAL A 41 1.34 -0.84 -23.33
CA VAL A 41 1.11 -0.55 -21.90
C VAL A 41 -0.03 0.43 -21.72
N LEU A 42 -0.25 1.30 -22.70
CA LEU A 42 -1.35 2.28 -22.73
C LEU A 42 -1.93 2.34 -24.13
N ALA A 43 -3.25 2.33 -24.24
CA ALA A 43 -3.96 2.35 -25.51
C ALA A 43 -5.15 3.33 -25.45
N ASP A 44 -5.15 4.29 -26.36
CA ASP A 44 -6.28 5.20 -26.67
C ASP A 44 -6.85 5.95 -25.44
N VAL A 45 -5.97 6.50 -24.58
CA VAL A 45 -6.38 7.24 -23.39
C VAL A 45 -6.68 8.70 -23.76
N THR A 46 -7.93 9.10 -23.56
CA THR A 46 -8.38 10.50 -23.72
C THR A 46 -8.82 11.04 -22.37
N LEU A 47 -8.23 12.16 -21.94
CA LEU A 47 -8.40 12.72 -20.60
C LEU A 47 -8.33 14.24 -20.64
N ASP A 48 -9.30 14.92 -20.02
CA ASP A 48 -9.33 16.36 -19.79
C ASP A 48 -9.16 16.66 -18.30
N ILE A 49 -8.25 17.56 -17.95
CA ILE A 49 -7.99 18.02 -16.58
C ILE A 49 -8.31 19.51 -16.54
N LEU A 50 -9.27 19.90 -15.69
CA LEU A 50 -9.76 21.27 -15.58
C LEU A 50 -8.95 22.07 -14.53
N PRO A 51 -8.87 23.42 -14.66
CA PRO A 51 -8.22 24.25 -13.65
C PRO A 51 -8.97 24.16 -12.31
N GLY A 52 -8.22 24.06 -11.20
CA GLY A 52 -8.80 23.96 -9.87
C GLY A 52 -9.60 22.68 -9.61
N GLU A 53 -9.33 21.61 -10.36
CA GLU A 53 -9.94 20.29 -10.21
C GLU A 53 -8.96 19.32 -9.53
N ILE A 54 -9.45 18.53 -8.60
CA ILE A 54 -8.73 17.34 -8.11
C ILE A 54 -9.24 16.14 -8.92
N HIS A 55 -8.43 15.71 -9.87
CA HIS A 55 -8.72 14.59 -10.74
C HIS A 55 -7.95 13.36 -10.27
N ALA A 56 -8.65 12.36 -9.71
CA ALA A 56 -8.03 11.13 -9.29
C ALA A 56 -7.91 10.13 -10.45
N ILE A 57 -6.79 9.42 -10.51
CA ILE A 57 -6.62 8.26 -11.39
C ILE A 57 -6.43 7.01 -10.54
N ILE A 58 -7.36 6.08 -10.69
CA ILE A 58 -7.35 4.80 -10.02
C ILE A 58 -7.18 3.66 -11.00
N GLY A 59 -6.70 2.52 -10.52
CA GLY A 59 -6.49 1.32 -11.33
C GLY A 59 -5.54 0.36 -10.62
N GLU A 60 -5.53 -0.90 -11.04
CA GLU A 60 -4.62 -1.91 -10.50
C GLU A 60 -3.15 -1.61 -10.79
N ASN A 61 -2.24 -2.32 -10.11
CA ASN A 61 -0.82 -2.28 -10.44
C ASN A 61 -0.62 -2.88 -11.84
N GLY A 62 0.05 -2.12 -12.72
CA GLY A 62 0.18 -2.49 -14.12
C GLY A 62 -0.93 -1.96 -15.04
N ALA A 63 -1.96 -1.28 -14.53
CA ALA A 63 -3.02 -0.67 -15.34
C ALA A 63 -2.53 0.49 -16.24
N GLY A 64 -1.27 0.92 -16.11
CA GLY A 64 -0.70 1.99 -16.93
C GLY A 64 -0.64 3.36 -16.26
N LYS A 65 -1.06 3.50 -14.98
CA LYS A 65 -1.08 4.79 -14.26
C LYS A 65 0.27 5.52 -14.30
N SER A 66 1.33 4.88 -13.82
CA SER A 66 2.67 5.49 -13.81
C SER A 66 3.22 5.75 -15.22
N THR A 67 2.78 4.98 -16.23
CA THR A 67 3.12 5.26 -17.64
C THR A 67 2.42 6.51 -18.12
N LEU A 68 1.13 6.67 -17.81
CA LEU A 68 0.38 7.89 -18.15
C LEU A 68 1.03 9.11 -17.50
N MET A 69 1.42 9.03 -16.20
CA MET A 69 2.12 10.12 -15.53
C MET A 69 3.42 10.51 -16.20
N ARG A 70 4.24 9.51 -16.57
CA ARG A 70 5.50 9.74 -17.28
C ARG A 70 5.31 10.39 -18.65
N LEU A 71 4.20 10.09 -19.33
CA LEU A 71 3.83 10.77 -20.57
C LEU A 71 3.47 12.24 -20.32
N LEU A 72 2.54 12.49 -19.37
CA LEU A 72 2.06 13.83 -19.06
C LEU A 72 3.15 14.75 -18.51
N SER A 73 4.17 14.18 -17.83
CA SER A 73 5.28 14.92 -17.23
C SER A 73 6.58 14.90 -18.03
N GLY A 74 6.57 14.39 -19.28
CA GLY A 74 7.72 14.43 -20.17
C GLY A 74 8.87 13.48 -19.85
N TYR A 75 8.65 12.47 -18.95
CA TYR A 75 9.65 11.42 -18.68
C TYR A 75 9.72 10.36 -19.78
N THR A 76 8.70 10.27 -20.61
CA THR A 76 8.69 9.42 -21.80
C THR A 76 7.78 10.00 -22.87
N GLU A 77 8.12 9.81 -24.13
CA GLU A 77 7.32 10.26 -25.24
C GLU A 77 6.17 9.29 -25.54
N PRO A 78 4.99 9.78 -25.96
CA PRO A 78 3.92 8.91 -26.43
C PRO A 78 4.31 8.20 -27.73
N THR A 79 3.84 6.96 -27.91
CA THR A 79 3.98 6.25 -29.19
C THR A 79 2.90 6.71 -30.17
N GLN A 80 1.74 7.13 -29.64
CA GLN A 80 0.61 7.67 -30.42
C GLN A 80 -0.20 8.66 -29.57
N GLY A 81 -1.01 9.48 -30.24
CA GLY A 81 -1.85 10.50 -29.60
C GLY A 81 -1.14 11.85 -29.48
N ARG A 82 -1.81 12.81 -28.85
CA ARG A 82 -1.35 14.20 -28.68
C ARG A 82 -1.66 14.71 -27.29
N MET A 83 -0.88 15.68 -26.85
CA MET A 83 -1.10 16.39 -25.59
C MET A 83 -1.26 17.89 -25.85
N PHE A 84 -2.04 18.55 -25.01
CA PHE A 84 -2.27 19.99 -25.07
C PHE A 84 -2.19 20.55 -23.65
N VAL A 85 -1.57 21.71 -23.50
CA VAL A 85 -1.59 22.51 -22.28
C VAL A 85 -2.25 23.84 -22.62
N GLU A 86 -3.35 24.17 -21.91
CA GLU A 86 -4.19 25.35 -22.18
C GLU A 86 -4.59 25.49 -23.66
N GLY A 87 -4.90 24.39 -24.31
CA GLY A 87 -5.29 24.35 -25.72
C GLY A 87 -4.13 24.40 -26.72
N ALA A 88 -2.91 24.68 -26.28
CA ALA A 88 -1.72 24.65 -27.13
C ALA A 88 -1.14 23.21 -27.23
N PRO A 89 -0.87 22.70 -28.46
CA PRO A 89 -0.28 21.37 -28.59
C PRO A 89 1.14 21.37 -28.05
N VAL A 90 1.47 20.32 -27.26
CA VAL A 90 2.79 20.12 -26.65
C VAL A 90 3.34 18.74 -26.93
N ALA A 91 4.67 18.66 -27.04
CA ALA A 91 5.40 17.41 -27.10
C ALA A 91 6.64 17.55 -26.20
N PHE A 92 6.66 16.87 -25.08
CA PHE A 92 7.76 16.93 -24.12
C PHE A 92 8.80 15.87 -24.43
N ALA A 93 10.00 16.27 -24.81
CA ALA A 93 11.15 15.37 -24.95
C ALA A 93 11.87 15.15 -23.61
N LYS A 94 11.71 16.08 -22.65
CA LYS A 94 12.35 16.05 -21.33
C LYS A 94 11.43 16.61 -20.25
N PRO A 95 11.59 16.18 -18.97
CA PRO A 95 10.79 16.68 -17.85
C PRO A 95 10.86 18.20 -17.65
N ASN A 96 11.99 18.82 -17.93
CA ASN A 96 12.13 20.28 -17.82
C ASN A 96 11.18 21.05 -18.76
N GLU A 97 10.86 20.51 -19.92
CA GLU A 97 9.91 21.13 -20.85
C GLU A 97 8.48 21.10 -20.30
N ALA A 98 8.11 19.99 -19.66
CA ALA A 98 6.84 19.88 -18.96
C ALA A 98 6.76 20.85 -17.76
N GLN A 99 7.85 21.00 -16.99
CA GLN A 99 7.91 21.96 -15.89
C GLN A 99 7.77 23.40 -16.39
N GLN A 100 8.44 23.77 -17.48
CA GLN A 100 8.30 25.09 -18.11
C GLN A 100 6.88 25.35 -18.64
N ALA A 101 6.16 24.30 -19.06
CA ALA A 101 4.76 24.38 -19.44
C ALA A 101 3.80 24.46 -18.24
N GLY A 102 4.31 24.34 -17.00
CA GLY A 102 3.55 24.43 -15.77
C GLY A 102 3.10 23.08 -15.21
N VAL A 103 3.74 21.95 -15.58
CA VAL A 103 3.43 20.61 -15.10
C VAL A 103 4.50 20.15 -14.11
N ALA A 104 4.14 19.95 -12.83
CA ALA A 104 5.01 19.38 -11.80
C ALA A 104 4.64 17.93 -11.51
N LEU A 105 5.64 17.10 -11.20
CA LEU A 105 5.46 15.71 -10.77
C LEU A 105 6.12 15.47 -9.42
N VAL A 106 5.32 15.00 -8.47
CA VAL A 106 5.76 14.45 -7.19
C VAL A 106 5.81 12.93 -7.33
N HIS A 107 7.02 12.38 -7.32
CA HIS A 107 7.25 10.95 -7.52
C HIS A 107 6.86 10.11 -6.30
N GLN A 108 6.49 8.86 -6.53
CA GLN A 108 6.25 7.86 -5.50
C GLN A 108 7.50 7.57 -4.65
N GLU A 109 8.67 7.45 -5.30
CA GLU A 109 9.95 7.31 -4.60
C GLU A 109 10.50 8.68 -4.23
N ILE A 110 11.12 8.76 -3.04
CA ILE A 110 11.74 9.99 -2.57
C ILE A 110 13.06 10.21 -3.33
N LEU A 111 13.05 11.17 -4.23
CA LEU A 111 14.20 11.52 -5.08
C LEU A 111 14.94 12.73 -4.52
N LEU A 112 15.51 12.57 -3.32
CA LEU A 112 16.33 13.58 -2.65
C LEU A 112 17.76 13.06 -2.45
N ALA A 113 18.73 13.96 -2.53
CA ALA A 113 20.14 13.64 -2.27
C ALA A 113 20.42 13.74 -0.76
N ASP A 114 20.65 12.62 -0.10
CA ASP A 114 20.84 12.50 1.35
C ASP A 114 22.01 13.34 1.90
N GLY A 115 23.03 13.57 1.08
CA GLY A 115 24.22 14.35 1.46
C GLY A 115 24.08 15.87 1.34
N LEU A 116 22.97 16.36 0.79
CA LEU A 116 22.69 17.78 0.60
C LEU A 116 21.70 18.29 1.66
N THR A 117 21.73 19.60 1.90
CA THR A 117 20.74 20.27 2.75
C THR A 117 19.36 20.30 2.09
N VAL A 118 18.31 20.58 2.86
CA VAL A 118 16.94 20.77 2.36
C VAL A 118 16.92 21.86 1.28
N THR A 119 17.56 23.03 1.54
CA THR A 119 17.64 24.12 0.55
C THR A 119 18.31 23.67 -0.75
N GLU A 120 19.46 23.01 -0.65
CA GLU A 120 20.18 22.53 -1.85
C GLU A 120 19.35 21.51 -2.63
N ASN A 121 18.63 20.60 -1.95
CA ASN A 121 17.73 19.66 -2.62
C ASN A 121 16.56 20.35 -3.31
N MET A 122 15.96 21.36 -2.66
CA MET A 122 14.84 22.09 -3.22
C MET A 122 15.24 22.86 -4.50
N PHE A 123 16.45 23.39 -4.57
CA PHE A 123 16.95 24.17 -5.70
C PHE A 123 17.89 23.39 -6.63
N LEU A 124 18.10 22.10 -6.43
CA LEU A 124 19.01 21.27 -7.23
C LEU A 124 18.64 21.33 -8.73
N GLY A 125 19.59 21.82 -9.55
CA GLY A 125 19.45 22.00 -10.99
C GLY A 125 18.67 23.26 -11.42
N ARG A 126 18.33 24.14 -10.46
CA ARG A 126 17.67 25.44 -10.67
C ARG A 126 18.12 26.47 -9.63
N GLU A 127 19.42 26.45 -9.33
CA GLU A 127 20.02 27.32 -8.35
C GLU A 127 19.82 28.78 -8.74
N LEU A 128 19.35 29.59 -7.79
CA LEU A 128 19.27 31.03 -7.97
C LEU A 128 20.69 31.60 -7.86
N GLY A 129 21.06 32.42 -8.83
CA GLY A 129 22.39 33.03 -8.79
C GLY A 129 22.64 34.03 -9.90
N ARG A 130 23.74 34.73 -9.81
CA ARG A 130 24.21 35.69 -10.82
C ARG A 130 25.73 35.57 -10.98
N ARG A 131 26.21 35.52 -12.21
CA ARG A 131 27.64 35.47 -12.56
C ARG A 131 28.42 34.31 -11.94
N GLY A 132 27.78 33.13 -11.79
CA GLY A 132 28.44 31.93 -11.25
C GLY A 132 28.44 31.82 -9.72
N PHE A 133 27.79 32.75 -9.01
CA PHE A 133 27.61 32.68 -7.55
C PHE A 133 26.16 32.38 -7.21
N ALA A 134 25.94 31.38 -6.36
CA ALA A 134 24.63 31.02 -5.83
C ALA A 134 24.12 32.08 -4.84
N ALA A 135 22.84 32.39 -4.91
CA ALA A 135 22.18 33.33 -4.01
C ALA A 135 21.65 32.58 -2.77
N ASP A 136 22.53 32.00 -1.95
CA ASP A 136 22.18 31.09 -0.83
C ASP A 136 21.17 31.69 0.14
N ARG A 137 21.27 33.00 0.46
CA ARG A 137 20.32 33.66 1.35
C ARG A 137 18.90 33.66 0.77
N GLU A 138 18.77 33.95 -0.50
CA GLU A 138 17.47 34.02 -1.16
C GLU A 138 16.87 32.61 -1.32
N MET A 139 17.67 31.63 -1.74
CA MET A 139 17.26 30.24 -1.79
C MET A 139 16.78 29.73 -0.43
N ARG A 140 17.55 30.01 0.62
CA ARG A 140 17.16 29.62 1.98
C ARG A 140 15.87 30.31 2.45
N ARG A 141 15.69 31.58 2.13
CA ARG A 141 14.46 32.33 2.45
C ARG A 141 13.24 31.73 1.76
N ARG A 142 13.33 31.46 0.45
CA ARG A 142 12.26 30.83 -0.32
C ARG A 142 11.98 29.41 0.15
N ALA A 143 13.02 28.62 0.41
CA ALA A 143 12.84 27.28 0.96
C ALA A 143 12.09 27.31 2.31
N ALA A 144 12.49 28.21 3.23
CA ALA A 144 11.83 28.37 4.52
C ALA A 144 10.35 28.75 4.36
N GLN A 145 10.04 29.65 3.45
CA GLN A 145 8.66 30.07 3.18
C GLN A 145 7.83 28.91 2.64
N THR A 146 8.30 28.22 1.61
CA THR A 146 7.56 27.09 1.00
C THR A 146 7.37 25.94 2.00
N LEU A 147 8.38 25.65 2.84
CA LEU A 147 8.26 24.64 3.90
C LEU A 147 7.20 25.04 4.94
N ALA A 148 7.17 26.33 5.32
CA ALA A 148 6.17 26.84 6.26
C ALA A 148 4.77 26.78 5.65
N ASP A 149 4.60 27.14 4.38
CA ASP A 149 3.32 27.13 3.66
C ASP A 149 2.70 25.71 3.63
N ILE A 150 3.52 24.67 3.57
CA ILE A 150 3.04 23.26 3.63
C ILE A 150 3.12 22.64 5.03
N GLY A 151 3.43 23.44 6.06
CA GLY A 151 3.52 22.98 7.45
C GLY A 151 4.65 21.96 7.70
N CYS A 152 5.71 21.96 6.90
CA CYS A 152 6.89 21.11 7.12
C CYS A 152 7.81 21.73 8.18
N ALA A 153 8.12 20.98 9.24
CA ALA A 153 8.98 21.44 10.33
C ALA A 153 10.48 21.33 10.02
N ALA A 154 10.87 20.79 8.88
CA ALA A 154 12.26 20.61 8.51
C ALA A 154 12.99 21.95 8.36
N SER A 155 14.16 22.07 8.99
CA SER A 155 14.99 23.26 8.83
C SER A 155 15.60 23.31 7.43
N PRO A 156 15.59 24.47 6.73
CA PRO A 156 16.21 24.63 5.43
C PRO A 156 17.69 24.23 5.35
N GLY A 157 18.42 24.33 6.49
CA GLY A 157 19.83 23.95 6.61
C GLY A 157 20.07 22.52 7.08
N ALA A 158 19.04 21.75 7.41
CA ALA A 158 19.19 20.35 7.82
C ALA A 158 19.65 19.49 6.65
N LEU A 159 20.48 18.48 6.92
CA LEU A 159 20.82 17.46 5.92
C LEU A 159 19.64 16.52 5.72
N VAL A 160 19.35 16.18 4.47
CA VAL A 160 18.21 15.32 4.12
C VAL A 160 18.34 13.93 4.75
N ARG A 161 19.53 13.38 4.91
CA ARG A 161 19.74 12.08 5.59
C ARG A 161 19.23 12.04 7.03
N ASP A 162 19.18 13.18 7.72
CA ASP A 162 18.82 13.29 9.13
C ASP A 162 17.30 13.48 9.34
N LEU A 163 16.55 13.66 8.24
CA LEU A 163 15.10 13.84 8.25
C LEU A 163 14.35 12.51 8.39
N SER A 164 13.18 12.59 9.01
CA SER A 164 12.21 11.49 8.96
C SER A 164 11.76 11.21 7.52
N LEU A 165 11.22 10.03 7.26
CA LEU A 165 10.70 9.66 5.93
C LEU A 165 9.55 10.59 5.49
N ALA A 166 8.71 11.00 6.44
CA ALA A 166 7.63 11.94 6.21
C ALA A 166 8.12 13.35 5.88
N ASP A 167 9.11 13.86 6.62
CA ASP A 167 9.70 15.16 6.31
C ASP A 167 10.37 15.16 4.94
N LYS A 168 11.05 14.07 4.57
CA LYS A 168 11.60 13.90 3.21
C LYS A 168 10.51 13.99 2.15
N GLN A 169 9.36 13.37 2.37
CA GLN A 169 8.22 13.45 1.46
C GLN A 169 7.69 14.89 1.35
N LEU A 170 7.52 15.58 2.48
CA LEU A 170 7.11 16.98 2.48
C LEU A 170 8.15 17.89 1.78
N VAL A 171 9.44 17.68 1.98
CA VAL A 171 10.51 18.41 1.26
C VAL A 171 10.42 18.16 -0.24
N GLN A 172 10.13 16.95 -0.69
CA GLN A 172 9.92 16.64 -2.11
C GLN A 172 8.70 17.38 -2.68
N ILE A 173 7.61 17.48 -1.92
CA ILE A 173 6.43 18.27 -2.27
C ILE A 173 6.78 19.76 -2.32
N ALA A 174 7.46 20.29 -1.29
CA ALA A 174 7.93 21.67 -1.26
C ALA A 174 8.80 22.01 -2.48
N ARG A 175 9.69 21.10 -2.87
CA ARG A 175 10.51 21.25 -4.08
C ARG A 175 9.65 21.39 -5.34
N ALA A 176 8.55 20.63 -5.44
CA ALA A 176 7.63 20.73 -6.58
C ALA A 176 6.83 22.03 -6.57
N LEU A 177 6.61 22.64 -5.39
CA LEU A 177 5.81 23.85 -5.22
C LEU A 177 6.64 25.15 -5.17
N LEU A 178 7.97 25.10 -5.38
CA LEU A 178 8.83 26.30 -5.43
C LEU A 178 8.51 27.26 -6.57
N GLU A 179 7.92 26.75 -7.63
CA GLU A 179 7.54 27.50 -8.82
C GLU A 179 6.02 27.47 -8.99
N ASP A 180 5.47 28.44 -9.68
CA ASP A 180 4.06 28.46 -10.01
C ASP A 180 3.76 27.40 -11.08
N HIS A 181 2.98 26.40 -10.72
CA HIS A 181 2.53 25.35 -11.62
C HIS A 181 1.03 25.47 -11.89
N LYS A 182 0.62 25.04 -13.08
CA LYS A 182 -0.79 24.96 -13.49
C LYS A 182 -1.41 23.64 -13.08
N ILE A 183 -0.58 22.59 -13.04
CA ILE A 183 -0.97 21.24 -12.65
C ILE A 183 0.15 20.59 -11.82
N VAL A 184 -0.25 19.96 -10.72
CA VAL A 184 0.62 19.14 -9.87
C VAL A 184 0.14 17.70 -9.91
N ILE A 185 1.03 16.80 -10.30
CA ILE A 185 0.77 15.36 -10.38
C ILE A 185 1.37 14.70 -9.14
N PHE A 186 0.56 14.00 -8.35
CA PHE A 186 0.98 13.20 -7.21
C PHE A 186 0.89 11.71 -7.55
N ASP A 187 2.01 11.00 -7.55
CA ASP A 187 2.06 9.55 -7.79
C ASP A 187 2.22 8.81 -6.47
N GLU A 188 1.12 8.26 -5.94
CA GLU A 188 1.01 7.54 -4.65
C GLU A 188 1.71 8.26 -3.47
N PRO A 189 1.41 9.52 -3.18
CA PRO A 189 2.20 10.34 -2.26
C PRO A 189 2.07 9.92 -0.79
N THR A 190 1.06 9.12 -0.45
CA THR A 190 0.75 8.68 0.92
C THR A 190 1.33 7.31 1.29
N ALA A 191 2.01 6.63 0.36
CA ALA A 191 2.47 5.25 0.54
C ALA A 191 3.37 5.02 1.78
N VAL A 192 4.07 6.06 2.23
CA VAL A 192 5.02 6.01 3.36
C VAL A 192 4.59 6.86 4.56
N LEU A 193 3.42 7.52 4.49
CA LEU A 193 2.93 8.45 5.50
C LEU A 193 2.05 7.77 6.54
N THR A 194 2.10 8.29 7.78
CA THR A 194 1.17 7.91 8.86
C THR A 194 -0.14 8.69 8.75
N GLY A 195 -1.20 8.28 9.48
CA GLY A 195 -2.52 8.90 9.39
C GLY A 195 -2.52 10.43 9.53
N GLY A 196 -1.82 10.99 10.53
CA GLY A 196 -1.74 12.44 10.72
C GLY A 196 -0.99 13.18 9.61
N GLU A 197 -0.01 12.51 8.98
CA GLU A 197 0.75 13.07 7.85
C GLU A 197 -0.06 13.01 6.55
N VAL A 198 -0.90 11.98 6.40
CA VAL A 198 -1.87 11.88 5.28
C VAL A 198 -2.85 13.04 5.34
N GLU A 199 -3.46 13.32 6.51
CA GLU A 199 -4.39 14.45 6.67
C GLU A 199 -3.74 15.76 6.21
N ARG A 200 -2.52 16.03 6.66
CA ARG A 200 -1.77 17.23 6.26
C ARG A 200 -1.53 17.30 4.75
N LEU A 201 -1.20 16.18 4.12
CA LEU A 201 -1.04 16.14 2.66
C LEU A 201 -2.36 16.44 1.94
N LEU A 202 -3.48 15.89 2.42
CA LEU A 202 -4.79 16.17 1.82
C LEU A 202 -5.18 17.65 1.98
N ASP A 203 -4.83 18.28 3.09
CA ASP A 203 -5.02 19.73 3.30
C ASP A 203 -4.22 20.53 2.23
N ILE A 204 -2.96 20.16 1.97
CA ILE A 204 -2.14 20.77 0.91
C ILE A 204 -2.82 20.62 -0.46
N VAL A 205 -3.38 19.44 -0.76
CA VAL A 205 -4.08 19.19 -2.02
C VAL A 205 -5.31 20.10 -2.15
N PHE A 206 -6.07 20.30 -1.07
CA PHE A 206 -7.20 21.26 -1.07
C PHE A 206 -6.76 22.70 -1.23
N GLU A 207 -5.64 23.10 -0.61
CA GLU A 207 -5.08 24.45 -0.78
C GLU A 207 -4.64 24.72 -2.23
N LEU A 208 -4.01 23.74 -2.89
CA LEU A 208 -3.64 23.85 -4.31
C LEU A 208 -4.88 24.06 -5.19
N LYS A 209 -5.92 23.26 -4.97
CA LYS A 209 -7.20 23.42 -5.64
C LYS A 209 -7.80 24.82 -5.40
N ALA A 210 -7.80 25.31 -4.17
CA ALA A 210 -8.33 26.62 -3.81
C ALA A 210 -7.56 27.77 -4.51
N ARG A 211 -6.29 27.57 -4.83
CA ARG A 211 -5.46 28.49 -5.64
C ARG A 211 -5.70 28.36 -7.15
N GLY A 212 -6.63 27.50 -7.59
CA GLY A 212 -6.92 27.26 -9.00
C GLY A 212 -5.95 26.32 -9.71
N ILE A 213 -5.03 25.70 -8.98
CA ILE A 213 -4.08 24.71 -9.51
C ILE A 213 -4.81 23.39 -9.68
N ALA A 214 -4.67 22.78 -10.85
CA ALA A 214 -5.19 21.44 -11.09
C ALA A 214 -4.33 20.40 -10.38
N VAL A 215 -4.95 19.40 -9.76
CA VAL A 215 -4.25 18.31 -9.10
C VAL A 215 -4.62 16.99 -9.77
N LEU A 216 -3.63 16.27 -10.26
CA LEU A 216 -3.79 14.90 -10.71
C LEU A 216 -3.28 13.96 -9.64
N TYR A 217 -4.18 13.23 -9.00
CA TYR A 217 -3.89 12.43 -7.81
C TYR A 217 -4.00 10.93 -8.10
N ILE A 218 -2.87 10.21 -7.99
CA ILE A 218 -2.87 8.76 -8.18
C ILE A 218 -2.77 8.10 -6.83
N SER A 219 -3.73 7.25 -6.55
CA SER A 219 -3.71 6.42 -5.35
C SER A 219 -4.42 5.09 -5.61
N HIS A 220 -4.01 4.07 -4.90
CA HIS A 220 -4.75 2.82 -4.76
C HIS A 220 -5.57 2.80 -3.45
N ARG A 221 -5.47 3.83 -2.62
CA ARG A 221 -6.24 4.04 -1.38
C ARG A 221 -7.54 4.74 -1.71
N LEU A 222 -8.61 3.96 -1.84
CA LEU A 222 -9.91 4.45 -2.31
C LEU A 222 -10.59 5.37 -1.29
N ASP A 223 -10.27 5.23 0.01
CA ASP A 223 -10.70 6.14 1.07
C ASP A 223 -10.21 7.57 0.86
N GLU A 224 -8.93 7.75 0.50
CA GLU A 224 -8.38 9.06 0.19
C GLU A 224 -9.04 9.65 -1.06
N VAL A 225 -9.15 8.85 -2.13
CA VAL A 225 -9.75 9.28 -3.41
C VAL A 225 -11.20 9.75 -3.20
N GLN A 226 -12.00 9.00 -2.45
CA GLN A 226 -13.40 9.36 -2.18
C GLN A 226 -13.53 10.70 -1.44
N ARG A 227 -12.57 11.02 -0.58
CA ARG A 227 -12.57 12.27 0.21
C ARG A 227 -12.22 13.51 -0.60
N ILE A 228 -11.29 13.39 -1.55
CA ILE A 228 -10.69 14.57 -2.21
C ILE A 228 -11.11 14.77 -3.65
N ALA A 229 -11.45 13.70 -4.40
CA ALA A 229 -11.60 13.78 -5.83
C ALA A 229 -12.91 14.48 -6.28
N ASP A 230 -12.79 15.41 -7.21
CA ASP A 230 -13.93 15.93 -7.95
C ASP A 230 -14.32 14.98 -9.08
N LYS A 231 -13.31 14.42 -9.78
CA LYS A 231 -13.48 13.40 -10.82
C LYS A 231 -12.55 12.22 -10.57
N VAL A 232 -13.00 11.05 -10.95
CA VAL A 232 -12.24 9.80 -10.85
C VAL A 232 -12.20 9.12 -12.20
N THR A 233 -11.01 8.98 -12.77
CA THR A 233 -10.77 8.19 -13.98
C THR A 233 -10.24 6.83 -13.62
N VAL A 234 -10.86 5.80 -14.17
CA VAL A 234 -10.48 4.40 -13.95
C VAL A 234 -9.66 3.90 -15.14
N LEU A 235 -8.45 3.42 -14.86
CA LEU A 235 -7.60 2.72 -15.82
C LEU A 235 -7.57 1.23 -15.51
N ARG A 236 -7.71 0.40 -16.54
CA ARG A 236 -7.60 -1.06 -16.44
C ARG A 236 -6.97 -1.63 -17.70
N ASP A 237 -5.96 -2.50 -17.54
CA ASP A 237 -5.25 -3.17 -18.65
C ASP A 237 -4.76 -2.21 -19.74
N GLY A 238 -4.28 -1.02 -19.33
CA GLY A 238 -3.78 0.01 -20.23
C GLY A 238 -4.85 0.83 -20.95
N LYS A 239 -6.13 0.68 -20.60
CA LYS A 239 -7.26 1.40 -21.22
C LYS A 239 -8.00 2.23 -20.20
N LEU A 240 -8.59 3.33 -20.67
CA LEU A 240 -9.53 4.13 -19.90
C LEU A 240 -10.90 3.42 -19.90
N ILE A 241 -11.41 3.09 -18.72
CA ILE A 241 -12.72 2.45 -18.54
C ILE A 241 -13.82 3.50 -18.49
N GLY A 242 -13.56 4.62 -17.81
CA GLY A 242 -14.51 5.74 -17.72
C GLY A 242 -14.01 6.79 -16.74
N THR A 243 -14.63 7.97 -16.78
CA THR A 243 -14.46 9.06 -15.84
C THR A 243 -15.78 9.32 -15.13
N TYR A 244 -15.75 9.41 -13.81
CA TYR A 244 -16.94 9.48 -12.95
C TYR A 244 -16.82 10.66 -11.99
N PRO A 245 -17.95 11.23 -11.48
CA PRO A 245 -17.92 12.24 -10.43
C PRO A 245 -17.42 11.59 -9.13
N GLY A 246 -16.37 12.18 -8.51
CA GLY A 246 -15.76 11.61 -7.31
C GLY A 246 -16.71 11.56 -6.11
N ARG A 247 -17.57 12.58 -5.95
CA ARG A 247 -18.50 12.70 -4.82
C ARG A 247 -19.58 11.61 -4.76
N THR A 248 -19.95 11.03 -5.89
CA THR A 248 -21.02 10.01 -5.97
C THR A 248 -20.50 8.59 -6.08
N LEU A 249 -19.20 8.43 -6.38
CA LEU A 249 -18.58 7.14 -6.60
C LEU A 249 -18.13 6.53 -5.28
N ARG A 250 -18.79 5.45 -4.82
CA ARG A 250 -18.43 4.76 -3.57
C ARG A 250 -17.16 3.93 -3.74
N GLN A 251 -16.45 3.66 -2.66
CA GLN A 251 -15.23 2.82 -2.68
C GLN A 251 -15.47 1.45 -3.31
N GLN A 252 -16.63 0.83 -3.04
CA GLN A 252 -17.00 -0.47 -3.61
C GLN A 252 -17.15 -0.40 -5.14
N ASP A 253 -17.71 0.70 -5.66
CA ASP A 253 -17.90 0.89 -7.10
C ASP A 253 -16.57 1.20 -7.78
N MET A 254 -15.71 2.02 -7.15
CA MET A 254 -14.32 2.24 -7.58
C MET A 254 -13.58 0.91 -7.72
N ALA A 255 -13.64 0.08 -6.70
CA ALA A 255 -12.97 -1.21 -6.67
C ALA A 255 -13.54 -2.17 -7.73
N ARG A 256 -14.87 -2.19 -7.96
CA ARG A 256 -15.49 -2.96 -9.07
C ARG A 256 -14.98 -2.52 -10.44
N LEU A 257 -14.94 -1.23 -10.68
CA LEU A 257 -14.46 -0.67 -11.95
C LEU A 257 -12.98 -0.98 -12.21
N MET A 258 -12.15 -0.94 -11.15
CA MET A 258 -10.72 -1.27 -11.23
C MET A 258 -10.48 -2.74 -11.58
N VAL A 259 -11.18 -3.66 -10.91
CA VAL A 259 -10.97 -5.12 -11.03
C VAL A 259 -11.77 -5.71 -12.20
N GLY A 260 -12.92 -5.12 -12.53
CA GLY A 260 -13.78 -5.60 -13.64
C GLY A 260 -14.50 -6.91 -13.38
N ARG A 261 -14.51 -7.41 -12.13
CA ARG A 261 -15.23 -8.60 -11.67
C ARG A 261 -16.04 -8.24 -10.42
N GLU A 262 -17.10 -8.97 -10.15
CA GLU A 262 -17.90 -8.74 -8.94
C GLU A 262 -17.04 -8.89 -7.69
N LEU A 263 -16.96 -7.84 -6.88
CA LEU A 263 -16.28 -7.80 -5.59
C LEU A 263 -16.94 -8.68 -4.52
N ALA A 264 -18.08 -9.26 -4.79
CA ALA A 264 -18.74 -10.24 -3.92
C ALA A 264 -17.81 -11.42 -3.54
N ALA A 265 -16.68 -11.59 -4.26
CA ALA A 265 -15.67 -12.62 -4.03
C ALA A 265 -14.33 -12.09 -3.48
N LEU A 266 -14.24 -10.84 -2.96
CA LEU A 266 -12.98 -10.34 -2.40
C LEU A 266 -12.59 -11.12 -1.14
N TYR A 267 -13.56 -11.37 -0.28
CA TYR A 267 -13.36 -12.13 0.94
C TYR A 267 -14.00 -13.52 0.81
N PRO A 268 -13.31 -14.57 1.26
CA PRO A 268 -13.87 -15.92 1.29
C PRO A 268 -14.97 -16.04 2.35
N ASP A 269 -15.94 -16.94 2.10
CA ASP A 269 -16.96 -17.26 3.09
C ASP A 269 -16.35 -17.71 4.41
N LYS A 270 -16.91 -17.24 5.52
CA LYS A 270 -16.51 -17.65 6.87
C LYS A 270 -17.28 -18.92 7.25
N PRO A 271 -16.58 -20.00 7.64
CA PRO A 271 -17.27 -21.19 8.13
C PRO A 271 -17.97 -20.87 9.47
N ALA A 272 -19.03 -21.63 9.77
CA ALA A 272 -19.65 -21.57 11.08
C ALA A 272 -18.58 -21.85 12.18
N GLN A 273 -18.55 -21.02 13.22
CA GLN A 273 -17.56 -21.13 14.29
C GLN A 273 -17.64 -22.51 14.94
N SER A 274 -16.57 -23.28 14.89
CA SER A 274 -16.42 -24.51 15.67
C SER A 274 -15.72 -24.19 16.98
N CYS A 275 -16.22 -24.70 18.12
CA CYS A 275 -15.55 -24.66 19.42
C CYS A 275 -14.39 -25.67 19.41
N ALA A 276 -13.35 -25.42 18.62
CA ALA A 276 -12.17 -26.26 18.59
C ALA A 276 -11.24 -25.95 19.79
N SER A 277 -10.55 -26.98 20.29
CA SER A 277 -9.54 -26.79 21.32
C SER A 277 -8.41 -25.87 20.85
N PRO A 278 -7.79 -25.07 21.75
CA PRO A 278 -6.68 -24.21 21.39
C PRO A 278 -5.53 -24.99 20.76
N LEU A 279 -5.09 -24.57 19.59
CA LEU A 279 -3.90 -25.12 18.92
C LEU A 279 -2.64 -24.43 19.44
N PHE A 280 -2.68 -23.10 19.59
CA PHE A 280 -1.55 -22.30 20.01
C PHE A 280 -2.02 -21.28 21.06
N SER A 281 -1.33 -21.22 22.18
CA SER A 281 -1.65 -20.32 23.29
C SER A 281 -0.42 -19.52 23.69
N VAL A 282 -0.63 -18.25 23.93
CA VAL A 282 0.38 -17.33 24.49
C VAL A 282 -0.20 -16.78 25.78
N ARG A 283 0.57 -16.87 26.87
CA ARG A 283 0.18 -16.30 28.16
C ARG A 283 1.24 -15.35 28.64
N ASP A 284 0.75 -14.22 29.16
CA ASP A 284 1.55 -13.20 29.85
C ASP A 284 2.74 -12.70 29.00
N ALA A 285 2.46 -12.34 27.73
CA ALA A 285 3.47 -11.77 26.85
C ALA A 285 3.85 -10.36 27.28
N HIS A 286 5.16 -10.13 27.48
CA HIS A 286 5.72 -8.84 27.86
C HIS A 286 6.85 -8.43 26.92
N VAL A 287 6.83 -7.16 26.50
CA VAL A 287 7.93 -6.49 25.79
C VAL A 287 8.22 -5.18 26.52
N PRO A 288 9.44 -4.94 26.99
CA PRO A 288 9.77 -3.74 27.77
C PRO A 288 9.34 -2.46 27.05
N GLY A 289 8.53 -1.63 27.73
CA GLY A 289 8.01 -0.35 27.23
C GLY A 289 7.00 -0.46 26.08
N ARG A 290 6.58 -1.66 25.65
CA ARG A 290 5.69 -1.85 24.48
C ARG A 290 4.50 -2.76 24.74
N VAL A 291 4.67 -3.87 25.45
CA VAL A 291 3.61 -4.87 25.65
C VAL A 291 3.55 -5.29 27.13
N HIS A 292 2.34 -5.39 27.67
CA HIS A 292 2.10 -5.50 29.11
C HIS A 292 1.10 -6.62 29.44
N GLY A 293 1.56 -7.88 29.49
CA GLY A 293 0.77 -9.02 29.96
C GLY A 293 -0.33 -9.47 29.01
N VAL A 294 -0.02 -9.56 27.71
CA VAL A 294 -0.99 -10.00 26.69
C VAL A 294 -1.11 -11.52 26.69
N SER A 295 -2.36 -12.02 26.73
CA SER A 295 -2.67 -13.45 26.65
C SER A 295 -3.74 -13.70 25.61
N PHE A 296 -3.54 -14.72 24.77
CA PHE A 296 -4.49 -15.13 23.73
C PHE A 296 -4.29 -16.59 23.33
N ALA A 297 -5.26 -17.13 22.61
CA ALA A 297 -5.14 -18.43 22.00
C ALA A 297 -5.76 -18.43 20.61
N VAL A 298 -5.27 -19.27 19.70
CA VAL A 298 -5.86 -19.54 18.39
C VAL A 298 -6.19 -21.02 18.28
N ALA A 299 -7.38 -21.33 17.77
CA ALA A 299 -7.83 -22.70 17.58
C ALA A 299 -7.36 -23.28 16.23
N LYS A 300 -7.49 -24.59 16.09
CA LYS A 300 -7.23 -25.27 14.83
C LYS A 300 -8.26 -24.84 13.79
N GLY A 301 -7.79 -24.35 12.64
CA GLY A 301 -8.65 -23.88 11.56
C GLY A 301 -9.23 -22.47 11.77
N GLU A 302 -8.80 -21.75 12.81
CA GLU A 302 -9.22 -20.38 13.10
C GLU A 302 -8.29 -19.37 12.42
N ILE A 303 -8.89 -18.27 11.93
CA ILE A 303 -8.19 -17.05 11.55
C ILE A 303 -8.44 -15.99 12.63
N LEU A 304 -7.44 -15.75 13.48
CA LEU A 304 -7.46 -14.76 14.55
C LEU A 304 -6.84 -13.45 14.07
N GLY A 305 -7.62 -12.38 14.10
CA GLY A 305 -7.17 -11.02 13.75
C GLY A 305 -6.62 -10.27 14.96
N PHE A 306 -5.58 -9.46 14.74
CA PHE A 306 -5.10 -8.46 15.67
C PHE A 306 -5.25 -7.06 15.06
N ALA A 307 -6.19 -6.27 15.57
CA ALA A 307 -6.40 -4.88 15.25
C ALA A 307 -5.66 -3.96 16.23
N GLY A 308 -5.53 -2.68 15.87
CA GLY A 308 -4.97 -1.64 16.74
C GLY A 308 -4.25 -0.57 15.94
N MET A 309 -4.06 0.60 16.53
CA MET A 309 -3.34 1.70 15.90
C MET A 309 -1.84 1.37 15.72
N ILE A 310 -1.16 2.11 14.85
CA ILE A 310 0.30 2.03 14.70
C ILE A 310 0.94 2.29 16.06
N GLY A 311 1.85 1.41 16.47
CA GLY A 311 2.50 1.48 17.78
C GLY A 311 1.70 0.83 18.93
N ALA A 312 0.58 0.15 18.66
CA ALA A 312 -0.19 -0.59 19.67
C ALA A 312 0.56 -1.79 20.26
N GLY A 313 1.68 -2.21 19.66
CA GLY A 313 2.54 -3.30 20.15
C GLY A 313 2.29 -4.66 19.49
N ARG A 314 1.49 -4.72 18.42
CA ARG A 314 1.15 -5.97 17.70
C ARG A 314 2.39 -6.72 17.20
N THR A 315 3.12 -6.10 16.28
CA THR A 315 4.35 -6.67 15.68
C THR A 315 5.40 -6.98 16.72
N GLU A 316 5.62 -6.04 17.67
CA GLU A 316 6.61 -6.21 18.74
C GLU A 316 6.29 -7.42 19.64
N MET A 317 5.02 -7.67 19.91
CA MET A 317 4.58 -8.84 20.66
C MET A 317 4.94 -10.14 19.95
N PHE A 318 4.59 -10.25 18.66
CA PHE A 318 4.89 -11.48 17.92
C PHE A 318 6.38 -11.64 17.64
N GLU A 319 7.12 -10.56 17.39
CA GLU A 319 8.59 -10.63 17.32
C GLU A 319 9.20 -11.18 18.61
N ALA A 320 8.66 -10.80 19.79
CA ALA A 320 9.14 -11.33 21.07
C ALA A 320 8.73 -12.79 21.31
N VAL A 321 7.47 -13.15 21.04
CA VAL A 321 6.97 -14.53 21.15
C VAL A 321 7.76 -15.49 20.26
N LEU A 322 8.24 -15.01 19.10
CA LEU A 322 8.98 -15.80 18.12
C LEU A 322 10.52 -15.70 18.27
N GLY A 323 10.99 -15.02 19.32
CA GLY A 323 12.42 -14.91 19.62
C GLY A 323 13.21 -13.99 18.68
N LEU A 324 12.54 -13.05 17.98
CA LEU A 324 13.15 -12.01 17.12
C LEU A 324 13.53 -10.77 17.92
N ARG A 325 12.94 -10.59 19.11
CA ARG A 325 13.11 -9.43 20.00
C ARG A 325 13.18 -9.86 21.45
N PRO A 326 13.88 -9.13 22.33
CA PRO A 326 13.81 -9.37 23.78
C PRO A 326 12.39 -9.21 24.32
N GLY A 327 11.95 -10.18 25.10
CA GLY A 327 10.64 -10.22 25.75
C GLY A 327 10.44 -11.54 26.48
N SER A 328 9.28 -11.71 27.11
CA SER A 328 8.90 -12.95 27.79
C SER A 328 7.47 -13.34 27.45
N ALA A 329 7.22 -14.62 27.30
CA ALA A 329 5.89 -15.20 27.15
C ALA A 329 5.92 -16.68 27.53
N ARG A 330 4.80 -17.22 28.01
CA ARG A 330 4.59 -18.66 28.09
C ARG A 330 3.83 -19.10 26.86
N VAL A 331 4.41 -20.04 26.12
CA VAL A 331 3.86 -20.48 24.84
C VAL A 331 3.53 -21.98 24.91
N GLU A 332 2.35 -22.33 24.42
CA GLU A 332 1.92 -23.74 24.30
C GLU A 332 1.49 -24.01 22.86
N LEU A 333 1.85 -25.16 22.32
CA LEU A 333 1.41 -25.66 21.01
C LEU A 333 0.89 -27.11 21.17
N ASP A 334 -0.30 -27.40 20.64
CA ASP A 334 -1.02 -28.67 20.83
C ASP A 334 -1.13 -29.05 22.32
N GLY A 335 -1.35 -28.09 23.21
CA GLY A 335 -1.44 -28.28 24.65
C GLY A 335 -0.11 -28.62 25.35
N ARG A 336 1.02 -28.52 24.65
CA ARG A 336 2.37 -28.76 25.21
C ARG A 336 3.13 -27.44 25.32
N PRO A 337 3.76 -27.16 26.46
CA PRO A 337 4.60 -25.99 26.63
C PRO A 337 5.82 -26.08 25.70
N ILE A 338 6.12 -24.98 25.00
CA ILE A 338 7.28 -24.84 24.14
C ILE A 338 8.11 -23.63 24.56
N VAL A 339 9.42 -23.72 24.39
CA VAL A 339 10.35 -22.61 24.66
C VAL A 339 10.89 -22.11 23.34
N ILE A 340 10.63 -20.84 23.04
CA ILE A 340 11.09 -20.16 21.84
C ILE A 340 12.05 -19.03 22.25
N ARG A 341 13.32 -19.18 21.93
CA ARG A 341 14.38 -18.17 22.18
C ARG A 341 15.02 -17.65 20.90
N SER A 342 14.62 -18.22 19.75
CA SER A 342 15.13 -17.82 18.44
C SER A 342 14.11 -18.15 17.36
N PRO A 343 14.13 -17.44 16.20
CA PRO A 343 13.26 -17.74 15.06
C PRO A 343 13.39 -19.18 14.55
N ARG A 344 14.60 -19.73 14.65
CA ARG A 344 14.85 -21.14 14.28
C ARG A 344 14.03 -22.09 15.15
N GLN A 345 14.02 -21.88 16.48
CA GLN A 345 13.23 -22.70 17.40
C GLN A 345 11.72 -22.53 17.16
N ALA A 346 11.26 -21.33 16.79
CA ALA A 346 9.86 -21.13 16.40
C ALA A 346 9.49 -21.98 15.17
N MET A 347 10.33 -21.95 14.13
CA MET A 347 10.12 -22.76 12.92
C MET A 347 10.17 -24.27 13.22
N GLU A 348 11.13 -24.72 14.01
CA GLU A 348 11.27 -26.13 14.43
C GLU A 348 10.07 -26.58 15.28
N ALA A 349 9.48 -25.71 16.09
CA ALA A 349 8.26 -25.97 16.83
C ALA A 349 7.00 -25.99 15.94
N GLY A 350 7.07 -25.51 14.71
CA GLY A 350 5.94 -25.45 13.77
C GLY A 350 5.18 -24.13 13.79
N VAL A 351 5.83 -23.02 14.16
CA VAL A 351 5.29 -21.67 14.05
C VAL A 351 6.02 -20.90 12.97
N GLY A 352 5.31 -20.51 11.93
CA GLY A 352 5.82 -19.70 10.81
C GLY A 352 5.47 -18.22 10.97
N TYR A 353 6.36 -17.32 10.54
CA TYR A 353 6.16 -15.88 10.58
C TYR A 353 6.40 -15.24 9.22
N LEU A 354 5.38 -14.54 8.73
CA LEU A 354 5.43 -13.72 7.54
C LEU A 354 5.55 -12.26 8.00
N THR A 355 6.72 -11.67 7.83
CA THR A 355 7.02 -10.30 8.28
C THR A 355 6.42 -9.24 7.37
N GLU A 356 6.02 -8.10 7.95
CA GLU A 356 5.65 -6.87 7.24
C GLU A 356 6.79 -6.36 6.33
N ASP A 357 8.02 -6.35 6.87
CA ASP A 357 9.20 -5.88 6.15
C ASP A 357 9.75 -6.95 5.20
N ARG A 358 9.07 -7.09 4.07
CA ARG A 358 9.42 -8.03 3.01
C ARG A 358 10.83 -7.82 2.45
N LYS A 359 11.24 -6.54 2.27
CA LYS A 359 12.49 -6.17 1.60
C LYS A 359 13.71 -6.23 2.51
N GLY A 360 13.57 -5.85 3.78
CA GLY A 360 14.68 -5.81 4.74
C GLY A 360 14.83 -7.09 5.56
N LYS A 361 13.71 -7.71 5.96
CA LYS A 361 13.70 -8.89 6.85
C LYS A 361 13.23 -10.18 6.18
N GLY A 362 12.38 -10.07 5.14
CA GLY A 362 11.68 -11.21 4.54
C GLY A 362 12.48 -11.95 3.47
N LEU A 363 13.04 -11.24 2.51
CA LEU A 363 13.69 -11.78 1.32
C LEU A 363 15.12 -11.25 1.14
N LEU A 364 16.00 -12.09 0.63
CA LEU A 364 17.33 -11.71 0.16
C LEU A 364 17.21 -11.22 -1.29
N LEU A 365 16.97 -9.92 -1.48
CA LEU A 365 16.63 -9.34 -2.78
C LEU A 365 17.72 -9.51 -3.84
N GLN A 366 19.00 -9.52 -3.43
CA GLN A 366 20.13 -9.68 -4.33
C GLN A 366 20.41 -11.15 -4.69
N GLU A 367 19.78 -12.09 -3.98
CA GLU A 367 19.93 -13.51 -4.18
C GLU A 367 18.86 -14.08 -5.13
N ARG A 368 19.17 -15.23 -5.72
CA ARG A 368 18.24 -15.99 -6.56
C ARG A 368 17.06 -16.52 -5.77
N LEU A 369 16.02 -16.96 -6.46
CA LEU A 369 14.80 -17.47 -5.86
C LEU A 369 15.02 -18.77 -5.07
N ALA A 370 15.87 -19.68 -5.55
CA ALA A 370 16.10 -20.96 -4.89
C ALA A 370 16.70 -20.80 -3.49
N PRO A 371 17.80 -20.04 -3.25
CA PRO A 371 18.29 -19.77 -1.91
C PRO A 371 17.24 -19.10 -1.00
N ASN A 372 16.42 -18.18 -1.53
CA ASN A 372 15.36 -17.55 -0.76
C ASN A 372 14.35 -18.56 -0.20
N LEU A 373 13.99 -19.58 -0.96
CA LEU A 373 13.09 -20.64 -0.52
C LEU A 373 13.79 -21.64 0.40
N SER A 374 14.98 -22.11 0.02
CA SER A 374 15.63 -23.23 0.68
C SER A 374 16.19 -22.91 2.05
N LEU A 375 16.61 -21.65 2.31
CA LEU A 375 17.20 -21.23 3.58
C LEU A 375 16.33 -21.57 4.81
N SER A 376 15.02 -21.41 4.73
CA SER A 376 14.10 -21.71 5.84
C SER A 376 13.87 -23.20 6.05
N ALA A 377 14.13 -24.04 5.05
CA ALA A 377 13.87 -25.48 5.05
C ALA A 377 15.12 -26.32 4.79
N LEU A 378 16.31 -25.78 5.06
CA LEU A 378 17.58 -26.44 4.80
C LEU A 378 17.67 -27.83 5.43
N SER A 379 17.20 -28.01 6.66
CA SER A 379 17.19 -29.30 7.35
C SER A 379 16.38 -30.38 6.62
N ARG A 380 15.37 -29.99 5.85
CA ARG A 380 14.53 -30.90 5.04
C ARG A 380 15.15 -31.18 3.67
N LEU A 381 15.89 -30.22 3.12
CA LEU A 381 16.50 -30.31 1.79
C LEU A 381 17.90 -30.92 1.83
N THR A 382 18.52 -30.99 3.01
CA THR A 382 19.87 -31.52 3.23
C THR A 382 19.85 -32.76 4.12
N PRO A 383 19.45 -33.94 3.62
CA PRO A 383 19.66 -35.17 4.38
C PRO A 383 21.17 -35.47 4.45
N GLY A 384 21.80 -35.11 5.60
CA GLY A 384 23.24 -35.19 5.82
C GLY A 384 23.94 -33.82 5.64
N LEU A 385 25.21 -33.83 5.21
CA LEU A 385 26.07 -32.64 5.14
C LEU A 385 25.97 -31.86 3.80
N PHE A 386 25.29 -32.39 2.79
CA PHE A 386 25.32 -31.83 1.45
C PHE A 386 23.93 -31.42 0.94
N LEU A 387 23.81 -30.15 0.48
CA LEU A 387 22.62 -29.66 -0.20
C LEU A 387 22.47 -30.35 -1.55
N ARG A 388 21.35 -31.03 -1.78
CA ARG A 388 21.01 -31.63 -3.07
C ARG A 388 20.39 -30.59 -4.00
N ARG A 389 21.19 -29.94 -4.84
CA ARG A 389 20.75 -28.87 -5.75
C ARG A 389 19.57 -29.24 -6.65
N TRP A 390 19.44 -30.51 -7.02
CA TRP A 390 18.30 -30.97 -7.83
C TRP A 390 16.99 -30.91 -7.03
N ARG A 391 16.99 -31.27 -5.73
CA ARG A 391 15.82 -31.14 -4.85
C ARG A 391 15.45 -29.68 -4.64
N GLU A 392 16.42 -28.82 -4.44
CA GLU A 392 16.20 -27.38 -4.32
C GLU A 392 15.53 -26.82 -5.59
N ALA A 393 15.99 -27.22 -6.78
CA ALA A 393 15.40 -26.80 -8.05
C ALA A 393 13.98 -27.37 -8.28
N GLU A 394 13.72 -28.58 -7.83
CA GLU A 394 12.39 -29.20 -7.86
C GLU A 394 11.43 -28.46 -6.91
N THR A 395 11.83 -28.27 -5.66
CA THR A 395 11.08 -27.48 -4.68
C THR A 395 10.73 -26.09 -5.17
N LEU A 396 11.68 -25.40 -5.85
CA LEU A 396 11.41 -24.10 -6.46
C LEU A 396 10.35 -24.20 -7.56
N ARG A 397 10.41 -25.19 -8.44
CA ARG A 397 9.40 -25.37 -9.49
C ARG A 397 8.02 -25.67 -8.92
N ASP A 398 7.96 -26.48 -7.87
CA ASP A 398 6.71 -26.81 -7.18
C ASP A 398 6.11 -25.58 -6.49
N ALA A 399 6.93 -24.80 -5.78
CA ALA A 399 6.51 -23.55 -5.16
C ALA A 399 6.01 -22.54 -6.21
N ILE A 400 6.69 -22.40 -7.35
CA ILE A 400 6.26 -21.52 -8.44
C ILE A 400 4.88 -21.92 -8.96
N ARG A 401 4.63 -23.22 -9.15
CA ARG A 401 3.33 -23.74 -9.61
C ARG A 401 2.25 -23.59 -8.56
N GLN A 402 2.54 -23.99 -7.33
CA GLN A 402 1.57 -23.98 -6.22
C GLN A 402 1.10 -22.58 -5.85
N TYR A 403 2.01 -21.59 -5.89
CA TYR A 403 1.73 -20.21 -5.48
C TYR A 403 1.54 -19.25 -6.68
N ASP A 404 1.50 -19.77 -7.90
CA ASP A 404 1.37 -18.97 -9.14
C ASP A 404 2.36 -17.78 -9.14
N ILE A 405 3.67 -18.08 -8.92
CA ILE A 405 4.71 -17.05 -8.91
C ILE A 405 5.11 -16.76 -10.36
N ARG A 406 4.78 -15.57 -10.84
CA ARG A 406 5.12 -15.15 -12.21
C ARG A 406 6.53 -14.60 -12.27
N LEU A 407 7.37 -15.19 -13.10
CA LEU A 407 8.78 -14.83 -13.25
C LEU A 407 9.24 -14.97 -14.71
N ARG A 408 10.26 -14.19 -15.07
CA ARG A 408 10.86 -14.27 -16.43
C ARG A 408 11.82 -15.43 -16.57
N SER A 409 12.50 -15.83 -15.51
CA SER A 409 13.50 -16.88 -15.50
C SER A 409 13.66 -17.47 -14.10
N LEU A 410 13.90 -18.79 -14.01
CA LEU A 410 14.26 -19.47 -12.76
C LEU A 410 15.58 -18.97 -12.15
N LYS A 411 16.40 -18.27 -12.92
CA LYS A 411 17.66 -17.65 -12.49
C LYS A 411 17.50 -16.22 -12.00
N ALA A 412 16.28 -15.66 -12.05
CA ALA A 412 15.99 -14.30 -11.61
C ALA A 412 16.32 -14.11 -10.12
N LYS A 413 16.68 -12.89 -9.75
CA LYS A 413 16.83 -12.48 -8.35
C LYS A 413 15.48 -12.14 -7.76
N ALA A 414 15.33 -12.27 -6.43
CA ALA A 414 14.08 -11.93 -5.75
C ALA A 414 13.69 -10.44 -5.92
N GLY A 415 14.69 -9.55 -6.03
CA GLY A 415 14.47 -8.12 -6.28
C GLY A 415 13.88 -7.79 -7.65
N GLU A 416 13.99 -8.69 -8.64
CA GLU A 416 13.45 -8.50 -10.00
C GLU A 416 11.95 -8.83 -10.08
N LEU A 417 11.38 -9.45 -9.06
CA LEU A 417 9.96 -9.80 -9.01
C LEU A 417 9.10 -8.57 -8.67
N SER A 418 7.88 -8.53 -9.20
CA SER A 418 6.87 -7.56 -8.75
C SER A 418 6.52 -7.76 -7.26
N GLY A 419 5.98 -6.72 -6.62
CA GLY A 419 5.62 -6.76 -5.20
C GLY A 419 4.74 -7.96 -4.83
N GLY A 420 3.70 -8.24 -5.60
CA GLY A 420 2.82 -9.40 -5.38
C GLY A 420 3.55 -10.74 -5.52
N ASN A 421 4.48 -10.88 -6.49
CA ASN A 421 5.28 -12.10 -6.64
C ASN A 421 6.35 -12.26 -5.55
N GLN A 422 6.89 -11.16 -5.02
CA GLN A 422 7.75 -11.20 -3.82
C GLN A 422 6.98 -11.69 -2.60
N GLN A 423 5.72 -11.28 -2.42
CA GLN A 423 4.87 -11.74 -1.33
C GLN A 423 4.56 -13.24 -1.47
N LYS A 424 4.23 -13.71 -2.67
CA LYS A 424 4.02 -15.13 -2.97
C LYS A 424 5.30 -15.95 -2.69
N LEU A 425 6.48 -15.43 -3.02
CA LEU A 425 7.77 -16.07 -2.72
C LEU A 425 8.02 -16.14 -1.21
N LEU A 426 7.76 -15.05 -0.47
CA LEU A 426 7.91 -15.01 0.98
C LEU A 426 6.95 -15.99 1.68
N LEU A 427 5.71 -16.05 1.20
CA LEU A 427 4.72 -17.00 1.68
C LEU A 427 5.16 -18.45 1.44
N ALA A 428 5.62 -18.76 0.22
CA ALA A 428 6.17 -20.07 -0.12
C ALA A 428 7.36 -20.45 0.78
N LYS A 429 8.27 -19.50 1.03
CA LYS A 429 9.41 -19.66 1.95
C LYS A 429 8.97 -20.09 3.36
N VAL A 430 7.95 -19.42 3.93
CA VAL A 430 7.44 -19.73 5.26
C VAL A 430 6.73 -21.08 5.27
N LEU A 431 5.88 -21.35 4.28
CA LEU A 431 5.07 -22.58 4.24
C LEU A 431 5.86 -23.84 3.89
N LEU A 432 7.03 -23.70 3.28
CA LEU A 432 7.94 -24.82 3.04
C LEU A 432 8.44 -25.47 4.34
N THR A 433 8.36 -24.76 5.48
CA THR A 433 8.64 -25.32 6.80
C THR A 433 7.48 -26.16 7.37
N GLU A 434 6.33 -26.22 6.66
CA GLU A 434 5.08 -26.91 7.06
C GLU A 434 4.60 -26.52 8.47
N PRO A 435 4.40 -25.21 8.73
CA PRO A 435 4.00 -24.77 10.05
C PRO A 435 2.58 -25.22 10.38
N LYS A 436 2.32 -25.48 11.68
CA LYS A 436 0.98 -25.68 12.24
C LYS A 436 0.26 -24.35 12.47
N VAL A 437 1.03 -23.31 12.83
CA VAL A 437 0.53 -21.96 13.05
C VAL A 437 1.30 -20.99 12.16
N VAL A 438 0.57 -20.09 11.51
CA VAL A 438 1.16 -19.06 10.64
C VAL A 438 0.75 -17.69 11.18
N VAL A 439 1.74 -16.90 11.57
CA VAL A 439 1.56 -15.48 11.90
C VAL A 439 1.86 -14.66 10.66
N ILE A 440 0.94 -13.81 10.26
CA ILE A 440 0.97 -13.04 9.02
C ILE A 440 0.83 -11.56 9.37
N ASP A 441 1.93 -10.83 9.23
CA ASP A 441 2.01 -9.42 9.60
C ASP A 441 1.88 -8.54 8.35
N GLU A 442 0.83 -7.69 8.32
CA GLU A 442 0.45 -6.80 7.21
C GLU A 442 0.45 -7.53 5.84
N PRO A 443 -0.40 -8.58 5.66
CA PRO A 443 -0.33 -9.47 4.50
C PRO A 443 -0.47 -8.76 3.16
N THR A 444 -1.22 -7.67 3.10
CA THR A 444 -1.58 -7.00 1.85
C THR A 444 -0.89 -5.66 1.62
N ARG A 445 0.05 -5.29 2.49
CA ARG A 445 0.78 -4.03 2.35
C ARG A 445 1.55 -3.95 1.04
N GLY A 446 1.20 -2.94 0.21
CA GLY A 446 1.80 -2.74 -1.11
C GLY A 446 1.44 -3.82 -2.14
N ILE A 447 0.26 -4.43 -1.98
CA ILE A 447 -0.33 -5.38 -2.94
C ILE A 447 -1.57 -4.74 -3.56
N ASP A 448 -1.78 -4.99 -4.85
CA ASP A 448 -2.99 -4.56 -5.55
C ASP A 448 -4.23 -5.38 -5.16
N ILE A 449 -5.42 -4.84 -5.44
CA ILE A 449 -6.71 -5.41 -4.99
C ILE A 449 -6.92 -6.83 -5.52
N ALA A 450 -6.54 -7.13 -6.77
CA ALA A 450 -6.74 -8.47 -7.34
C ALA A 450 -5.87 -9.51 -6.65
N ASN A 451 -4.62 -9.17 -6.32
CA ASN A 451 -3.74 -10.04 -5.57
C ASN A 451 -4.13 -10.14 -4.09
N LYS A 452 -4.80 -9.11 -3.49
CA LYS A 452 -5.38 -9.20 -2.14
C LYS A 452 -6.41 -10.33 -2.07
N ALA A 453 -7.35 -10.40 -3.02
CA ALA A 453 -8.36 -11.45 -3.06
C ALA A 453 -7.75 -12.87 -3.11
N GLN A 454 -6.74 -13.07 -3.96
CA GLN A 454 -6.03 -14.35 -4.03
C GLN A 454 -5.36 -14.71 -2.70
N LEU A 455 -4.76 -13.73 -2.03
CA LEU A 455 -4.10 -13.93 -0.74
C LEU A 455 -5.11 -14.28 0.36
N TYR A 456 -6.28 -13.64 0.39
CA TYR A 456 -7.34 -13.96 1.36
C TYR A 456 -7.88 -15.38 1.17
N GLN A 457 -8.16 -15.77 -0.08
CA GLN A 457 -8.55 -17.14 -0.41
C GLN A 457 -7.48 -18.14 0.04
N PHE A 458 -6.21 -17.78 -0.16
CA PHE A 458 -5.10 -18.60 0.26
C PHE A 458 -5.01 -18.74 1.78
N ILE A 459 -5.10 -17.64 2.55
CA ILE A 459 -5.10 -17.68 4.03
C ILE A 459 -6.27 -18.54 4.53
N ARG A 460 -7.46 -18.39 3.95
CA ARG A 460 -8.62 -19.22 4.28
C ARG A 460 -8.39 -20.69 3.97
N SER A 461 -7.70 -21.00 2.87
CA SER A 461 -7.35 -22.39 2.54
C SER A 461 -6.37 -23.01 3.54
N LEU A 462 -5.45 -22.25 4.12
CA LEU A 462 -4.57 -22.71 5.20
C LEU A 462 -5.37 -23.05 6.47
N ALA A 463 -6.32 -22.19 6.83
CA ALA A 463 -7.22 -22.46 7.95
C ALA A 463 -8.08 -23.71 7.69
N ALA A 464 -8.64 -23.86 6.49
CA ALA A 464 -9.39 -25.07 6.09
C ALA A 464 -8.55 -26.35 6.16
N GLN A 465 -7.23 -26.27 5.97
CA GLN A 465 -6.29 -27.39 6.20
C GLN A 465 -6.02 -27.66 7.69
N GLY A 466 -6.66 -26.92 8.59
CA GLY A 466 -6.52 -27.09 10.04
C GLY A 466 -5.33 -26.36 10.65
N LYS A 467 -4.71 -25.42 9.93
CA LYS A 467 -3.67 -24.55 10.50
C LYS A 467 -4.32 -23.42 11.32
N GLY A 468 -3.67 -22.98 12.41
CA GLY A 468 -4.02 -21.75 13.08
C GLY A 468 -3.43 -20.58 12.32
N CYS A 469 -4.24 -19.61 11.90
CA CYS A 469 -3.78 -18.41 11.20
C CYS A 469 -3.95 -17.19 12.10
N ILE A 470 -2.92 -16.40 12.25
CA ILE A 470 -2.96 -15.15 13.01
C ILE A 470 -2.62 -14.02 12.05
N VAL A 471 -3.53 -13.07 11.88
CA VAL A 471 -3.39 -11.94 10.94
C VAL A 471 -3.29 -10.64 11.72
N LEU A 472 -2.18 -9.95 11.55
CA LEU A 472 -2.00 -8.58 12.04
C LEU A 472 -2.23 -7.64 10.88
N SER A 473 -3.15 -6.69 11.01
CA SER A 473 -3.38 -5.70 9.96
C SER A 473 -3.75 -4.34 10.52
N SER A 474 -3.31 -3.31 9.85
CA SER A 474 -3.76 -1.93 10.06
C SER A 474 -5.02 -1.60 9.25
N GLU A 475 -5.36 -2.42 8.24
CA GLU A 475 -6.57 -2.28 7.44
C GLU A 475 -7.75 -2.97 8.13
N MET A 476 -8.68 -2.19 8.70
CA MET A 476 -9.84 -2.75 9.44
C MET A 476 -10.71 -3.64 8.54
N GLN A 477 -10.94 -3.23 7.30
CA GLN A 477 -11.75 -3.98 6.34
C GLN A 477 -11.16 -5.37 6.03
N GLU A 478 -9.83 -5.50 6.01
CA GLU A 478 -9.14 -6.78 5.86
C GLU A 478 -9.47 -7.73 7.02
N LEU A 479 -9.36 -7.22 8.26
CA LEU A 479 -9.68 -8.02 9.45
C LEU A 479 -11.16 -8.39 9.50
N ILE A 480 -12.06 -7.43 9.20
CA ILE A 480 -13.52 -7.66 9.18
C ILE A 480 -13.87 -8.73 8.15
N GLY A 481 -13.31 -8.67 6.95
CA GLY A 481 -13.62 -9.61 5.88
C GLY A 481 -13.02 -11.01 6.06
N LEU A 482 -11.82 -11.09 6.65
CA LEU A 482 -11.04 -12.33 6.67
C LEU A 482 -11.10 -13.11 7.99
N CYS A 483 -11.12 -12.41 9.15
CA CYS A 483 -10.92 -13.04 10.45
C CYS A 483 -12.22 -13.59 11.05
N ASP A 484 -12.12 -14.70 11.76
CA ASP A 484 -13.23 -15.34 12.48
C ASP A 484 -13.46 -14.66 13.83
N ARG A 485 -12.38 -14.09 14.42
CA ARG A 485 -12.35 -13.38 15.69
C ARG A 485 -11.26 -12.32 15.65
N ILE A 486 -11.49 -11.17 16.32
CA ILE A 486 -10.53 -10.06 16.34
C ILE A 486 -10.22 -9.66 17.79
N LEU A 487 -8.94 -9.57 18.11
CA LEU A 487 -8.42 -8.96 19.33
C LEU A 487 -7.93 -7.55 19.00
N VAL A 488 -8.41 -6.56 19.74
CA VAL A 488 -8.00 -5.16 19.53
C VAL A 488 -6.95 -4.79 20.56
N MET A 489 -5.78 -4.36 20.11
CA MET A 489 -4.68 -3.91 20.96
C MET A 489 -4.65 -2.40 21.08
N ARG A 490 -4.44 -1.91 22.32
CA ARG A 490 -4.23 -0.50 22.63
C ARG A 490 -3.18 -0.36 23.70
N LYS A 491 -2.17 0.48 23.45
CA LYS A 491 -1.07 0.79 24.41
C LYS A 491 -0.46 -0.48 25.03
N GLY A 492 -0.20 -1.49 24.20
CA GLY A 492 0.46 -2.74 24.61
C GLY A 492 -0.41 -3.72 25.41
N ARG A 493 -1.73 -3.56 25.42
CA ARG A 493 -2.71 -4.44 26.10
C ARG A 493 -3.83 -4.80 25.13
N ILE A 494 -4.54 -5.91 25.41
CA ILE A 494 -5.80 -6.22 24.73
C ILE A 494 -6.87 -5.30 25.32
N ALA A 495 -7.47 -4.46 24.49
CA ALA A 495 -8.57 -3.57 24.86
C ALA A 495 -9.93 -4.27 24.75
N GLY A 496 -10.06 -5.28 23.88
CA GLY A 496 -11.27 -6.06 23.73
C GLY A 496 -11.14 -7.16 22.70
N GLU A 497 -12.13 -8.04 22.67
CA GLU A 497 -12.30 -9.14 21.75
C GLU A 497 -13.65 -9.02 21.05
N LEU A 498 -13.69 -9.18 19.72
CA LEU A 498 -14.89 -9.10 18.88
C LEU A 498 -15.12 -10.42 18.15
N ARG A 499 -16.40 -10.86 18.08
CA ARG A 499 -16.81 -12.11 17.41
C ARG A 499 -18.11 -11.91 16.64
N GLY A 500 -18.28 -12.65 15.55
CA GLY A 500 -19.53 -12.68 14.76
C GLY A 500 -19.97 -11.25 14.36
N ASP A 501 -21.23 -10.91 14.68
CA ASP A 501 -21.84 -9.61 14.36
C ASP A 501 -21.23 -8.42 15.11
N GLU A 502 -20.41 -8.67 16.13
CA GLU A 502 -19.69 -7.60 16.84
C GLU A 502 -18.49 -7.07 16.04
N ILE A 503 -18.06 -7.78 14.99
CA ILE A 503 -16.92 -7.40 14.15
C ILE A 503 -17.38 -6.28 13.21
N THR A 504 -17.36 -5.04 13.71
CA THR A 504 -17.68 -3.83 12.94
C THR A 504 -16.54 -2.83 13.02
N GLU A 505 -16.42 -1.97 12.01
CA GLU A 505 -15.38 -0.94 11.96
C GLU A 505 -15.47 0.00 13.15
N SER A 506 -16.69 0.45 13.50
CA SER A 506 -16.95 1.34 14.63
C SER A 506 -16.50 0.72 15.96
N ARG A 507 -16.76 -0.57 16.21
CA ARG A 507 -16.34 -1.24 17.45
C ARG A 507 -14.82 -1.44 17.50
N ILE A 508 -14.20 -1.77 16.37
CA ILE A 508 -12.73 -1.88 16.30
C ILE A 508 -12.09 -0.51 16.59
N ALA A 509 -12.59 0.56 15.97
CA ALA A 509 -12.10 1.91 16.16
C ALA A 509 -12.25 2.37 17.63
N LEU A 510 -13.42 2.16 18.24
CA LEU A 510 -13.69 2.48 19.63
C LEU A 510 -12.68 1.81 20.58
N LEU A 511 -12.46 0.51 20.43
CA LEU A 511 -11.52 -0.25 21.27
C LEU A 511 -10.07 0.20 21.03
N ALA A 512 -9.72 0.55 19.80
CA ALA A 512 -8.38 0.99 19.42
C ALA A 512 -8.04 2.39 19.95
N THR A 513 -8.99 3.34 19.93
CA THR A 513 -8.81 4.73 20.38
C THR A 513 -9.11 4.90 21.86
N GLY A 514 -10.19 4.30 22.34
CA GLY A 514 -10.69 4.42 23.70
C GLY A 514 -11.57 5.65 23.94
N ASP A 515 -11.96 6.36 22.89
CA ASP A 515 -12.82 7.55 22.98
C ASP A 515 -14.27 7.19 22.72
N ALA A 516 -15.13 7.37 23.75
CA ALA A 516 -16.57 7.17 23.62
C ALA A 516 -17.22 8.24 22.70
N GLU A 517 -16.63 9.41 22.54
CA GLU A 517 -17.12 10.47 21.64
C GLU A 517 -16.97 10.10 20.16
N ALA A 518 -15.93 9.38 19.78
CA ALA A 518 -15.75 8.87 18.41
C ALA A 518 -16.83 7.81 18.03
N PHE A 519 -17.41 7.14 19.02
CA PHE A 519 -18.47 6.15 18.80
C PHE A 519 -19.81 6.81 18.40
N HIS A 520 -20.21 7.89 19.07
CA HIS A 520 -21.46 8.59 18.77
C HIS A 520 -21.40 9.29 17.40
N ALA A 521 -20.24 9.83 17.02
CA ALA A 521 -20.05 10.43 15.69
C ALA A 521 -20.12 9.41 14.54
N ALA A 522 -19.71 8.15 14.78
CA ALA A 522 -19.78 7.09 13.78
C ALA A 522 -21.17 6.44 13.69
N GLU A 523 -21.94 6.38 14.79
CA GLU A 523 -23.35 5.92 14.77
C GLU A 523 -24.28 6.94 14.10
N GLU A 524 -24.06 8.24 14.28
CA GLU A 524 -24.83 9.30 13.60
C GLU A 524 -24.50 9.43 12.10
N ALA A 525 -23.35 8.92 11.67
CA ALA A 525 -22.94 8.90 10.25
C ALA A 525 -23.36 7.65 9.48
N SER A 526 -23.98 6.67 10.14
CA SER A 526 -24.54 5.48 9.46
C SER A 526 -26.01 5.73 9.15
N PRO A 527 -26.41 5.79 7.85
CA PRO A 527 -27.79 6.00 7.44
C PRO A 527 -28.68 4.77 7.71
#